data_803b5dc4f80bcc00d1592871d7810b48
#
_entry.id   803b5dc4f80bcc00d1592871d7810b48
#
_cell.length_a   1.000
_cell.length_b   1.000
_cell.length_c   1.000
_cell.angle_alpha   90.00
_cell.angle_beta   90.00
_cell.angle_gamma   90.00
#
_symmetry.space_group_name_H-M   'P 1'
#
loop_
_entity.id
_entity.type
_entity.pdbx_description
1 polymer ?
#
loop_
_entity_poly.entity_id
_entity_poly.type
_entity_poly.pdbx_seq_one_letter_code
_entity_poly.pdbx_strand_id
1 'polypeptide(L)'
;NVDHAYLIDRLGPAFDSIKPGNDITQRVTPQGQGRVHLNYQDLQQVHICVSTPGLSLNDPRRYACSLLNTILGGNMSSRLFQEVREKRGLAYSVYSFMMPHADTGMCGIYLAVDPAKALEATALVLEELDKLCAKPVSAAELKDAVEYTKGSLLLASESNENQMVRCAQNEINFKRDIKLQEVIALVESVSAAEILELAKSLFVRNRLGLTLLGSVKDKGPFEDILYT
;
A
#
# COMPACT_ATOMS: atom_id res chain seq x y z
N ASN A 1 4.92 -17.69 -27.87
CA ASN A 1 5.79 -17.11 -28.90
C ASN A 1 4.94 -16.28 -29.86
N VAL A 2 5.14 -14.97 -29.89
CA VAL A 2 4.39 -14.06 -30.77
C VAL A 2 5.42 -13.27 -31.59
N ASP A 3 5.19 -13.16 -32.89
CA ASP A 3 5.99 -12.34 -33.77
C ASP A 3 5.58 -10.87 -33.63
N HIS A 4 6.54 -9.99 -33.35
CA HIS A 4 6.30 -8.56 -33.12
C HIS A 4 5.77 -7.85 -34.37
N ALA A 5 6.34 -8.14 -35.55
CA ALA A 5 5.93 -7.52 -36.81
C ALA A 5 4.50 -7.93 -37.16
N TYR A 6 4.14 -9.19 -36.95
CA TYR A 6 2.79 -9.69 -37.12
C TYR A 6 1.76 -8.95 -36.23
N LEU A 7 2.13 -8.70 -34.95
CA LEU A 7 1.24 -7.94 -34.04
C LEU A 7 1.04 -6.50 -34.49
N ILE A 8 2.11 -5.81 -34.88
CA ILE A 8 2.04 -4.42 -35.36
C ILE A 8 1.16 -4.34 -36.60
N ASP A 9 1.34 -5.25 -37.57
CA ASP A 9 0.53 -5.28 -38.79
C ASP A 9 -0.96 -5.51 -38.51
N ARG A 10 -1.29 -6.36 -37.55
CA ARG A 10 -2.67 -6.70 -37.19
C ARG A 10 -3.35 -5.66 -36.32
N LEU A 11 -2.62 -5.04 -35.38
CA LEU A 11 -3.18 -4.10 -34.40
C LEU A 11 -3.09 -2.65 -34.87
N GLY A 12 -2.06 -2.29 -35.67
CA GLY A 12 -1.86 -0.93 -36.14
C GLY A 12 -3.13 -0.31 -36.72
N PRO A 13 -3.80 -0.94 -37.71
CA PRO A 13 -5.02 -0.37 -38.31
C PRO A 13 -6.15 -0.09 -37.33
N ALA A 14 -6.24 -0.87 -36.23
CA ALA A 14 -7.25 -0.65 -35.20
C ALA A 14 -7.01 0.62 -34.39
N PHE A 15 -5.75 1.07 -34.30
CA PHE A 15 -5.34 2.26 -33.56
C PHE A 15 -5.13 3.51 -34.44
N ASP A 16 -4.99 3.36 -35.76
CA ASP A 16 -4.74 4.48 -36.69
C ASP A 16 -5.82 5.56 -36.66
N SER A 17 -7.05 5.20 -36.30
CA SER A 17 -8.17 6.13 -36.18
C SER A 17 -8.18 6.94 -34.87
N ILE A 18 -7.34 6.57 -33.90
CA ILE A 18 -7.28 7.24 -32.59
C ILE A 18 -6.49 8.53 -32.73
N LYS A 19 -7.18 9.65 -32.64
CA LYS A 19 -6.54 10.96 -32.66
C LYS A 19 -5.92 11.26 -31.30
N PRO A 20 -4.75 11.95 -31.25
CA PRO A 20 -4.22 12.46 -30.00
C PRO A 20 -5.27 13.33 -29.29
N GLY A 21 -5.53 13.04 -28.01
CA GLY A 21 -6.40 13.86 -27.18
C GLY A 21 -5.74 15.21 -26.89
N ASN A 22 -6.49 16.30 -26.98
CA ASN A 22 -6.00 17.65 -26.69
C ASN A 22 -6.24 18.09 -25.24
N ASP A 23 -7.07 17.37 -24.49
CA ASP A 23 -7.46 17.72 -23.12
C ASP A 23 -6.76 16.82 -22.09
N ILE A 24 -5.57 17.23 -21.67
CA ILE A 24 -5.01 16.73 -20.42
C ILE A 24 -5.57 17.62 -19.31
N THR A 25 -6.57 17.13 -18.60
CA THR A 25 -7.07 17.79 -17.38
C THR A 25 -5.91 18.05 -16.44
N GLN A 26 -5.69 19.31 -16.09
CA GLN A 26 -4.66 19.66 -15.11
C GLN A 26 -4.99 18.98 -13.76
N ARG A 27 -4.11 18.11 -13.30
CA ARG A 27 -4.28 17.39 -12.04
C ARG A 27 -3.86 18.28 -10.89
N VAL A 28 -4.66 18.29 -9.84
CA VAL A 28 -4.35 18.93 -8.56
C VAL A 28 -4.19 17.83 -7.52
N THR A 29 -3.01 17.75 -6.91
CA THR A 29 -2.75 16.77 -5.85
C THR A 29 -3.75 16.94 -4.70
N PRO A 30 -4.55 15.92 -4.36
CA PRO A 30 -5.53 16.03 -3.31
C PRO A 30 -4.85 16.22 -1.94
N GLN A 31 -5.44 17.08 -1.11
CA GLN A 31 -5.00 17.30 0.27
C GLN A 31 -5.76 16.32 1.18
N GLY A 32 -5.05 15.36 1.76
CA GLY A 32 -5.61 14.46 2.77
C GLY A 32 -5.86 15.19 4.08
N GLN A 33 -7.07 15.07 4.62
CA GLN A 33 -7.40 15.54 5.97
C GLN A 33 -7.69 14.33 6.85
N GLY A 34 -6.98 14.23 7.97
CA GLY A 34 -7.23 13.20 8.97
C GLY A 34 -8.61 13.45 9.62
N ARG A 35 -9.45 12.41 9.62
CA ARG A 35 -10.76 12.44 10.31
C ARG A 35 -11.26 11.03 10.59
N VAL A 36 -12.12 10.90 11.59
CA VAL A 36 -12.87 9.68 11.85
C VAL A 36 -14.22 9.75 11.12
N HIS A 37 -14.45 8.77 10.26
CA HIS A 37 -15.73 8.57 9.56
C HIS A 37 -16.38 7.29 10.05
N LEU A 38 -17.61 7.41 10.57
CA LEU A 38 -18.40 6.30 11.07
C LEU A 38 -19.63 6.11 10.19
N ASN A 39 -19.80 4.92 9.62
CA ASN A 39 -20.99 4.48 8.92
C ASN A 39 -21.60 3.30 9.69
N TYR A 40 -22.67 3.57 10.43
CA TYR A 40 -23.37 2.53 11.18
C TYR A 40 -24.15 1.61 10.23
N GLN A 41 -23.88 0.33 10.32
CA GLN A 41 -24.70 -0.73 9.73
C GLN A 41 -24.75 -1.90 10.72
N ASP A 42 -25.87 -2.58 10.79
CA ASP A 42 -26.01 -3.79 11.62
C ASP A 42 -25.32 -4.97 10.95
N LEU A 43 -24.02 -5.09 11.19
CA LEU A 43 -23.16 -6.14 10.66
C LEU A 43 -22.54 -6.94 11.80
N GLN A 44 -22.25 -8.21 11.54
CA GLN A 44 -21.57 -9.09 12.50
C GLN A 44 -20.13 -8.66 12.78
N GLN A 45 -19.50 -7.97 11.84
CA GLN A 45 -18.14 -7.45 11.98
C GLN A 45 -18.11 -5.95 11.70
N VAL A 46 -17.15 -5.28 12.32
CA VAL A 46 -16.78 -3.91 11.99
C VAL A 46 -15.59 -3.94 11.03
N HIS A 47 -15.76 -3.34 9.87
CA HIS A 47 -14.71 -3.10 8.91
C HIS A 47 -14.02 -1.78 9.24
N ILE A 48 -12.72 -1.83 9.46
CA ILE A 48 -11.91 -0.70 9.87
C ILE A 48 -10.87 -0.44 8.78
N CYS A 49 -10.76 0.80 8.34
CA CYS A 49 -9.72 1.25 7.44
C CYS A 49 -9.00 2.45 8.03
N VAL A 50 -7.72 2.28 8.37
CA VAL A 50 -6.81 3.38 8.70
C VAL A 50 -6.07 3.77 7.46
N SER A 51 -6.08 5.03 7.07
CA SER A 51 -5.47 5.48 5.80
C SER A 51 -4.72 6.80 5.96
N THR A 52 -3.75 7.00 5.09
CA THR A 52 -2.98 8.25 4.98
C THR A 52 -2.65 8.53 3.52
N PRO A 53 -2.43 9.79 3.11
CA PRO A 53 -1.83 10.08 1.82
C PRO A 53 -0.51 9.33 1.65
N GLY A 54 -0.36 8.63 0.54
CA GLY A 54 0.80 7.82 0.19
C GLY A 54 1.68 8.50 -0.86
N LEU A 55 2.64 7.74 -1.37
CA LEU A 55 3.54 8.19 -2.42
C LEU A 55 2.92 8.07 -3.80
N SER A 56 3.28 8.98 -4.71
CA SER A 56 2.98 8.81 -6.13
C SER A 56 3.79 7.66 -6.73
N LEU A 57 3.33 7.17 -7.88
CA LEU A 57 3.99 6.07 -8.60
C LEU A 57 5.43 6.40 -9.01
N ASN A 58 5.72 7.68 -9.26
CA ASN A 58 7.04 8.16 -9.70
C ASN A 58 7.94 8.59 -8.52
N ASP A 59 7.49 8.49 -7.28
CA ASP A 59 8.32 8.83 -6.11
C ASP A 59 9.52 7.88 -6.02
N PRO A 60 10.75 8.37 -5.91
CA PRO A 60 11.95 7.53 -5.80
C PRO A 60 11.92 6.61 -4.57
N ARG A 61 11.21 6.97 -3.51
CA ARG A 61 11.07 6.18 -2.27
C ARG A 61 10.05 5.03 -2.41
N ARG A 62 9.47 4.78 -3.59
CA ARG A 62 8.45 3.72 -3.78
C ARG A 62 8.93 2.32 -3.36
N TYR A 63 10.23 2.03 -3.48
CA TYR A 63 10.78 0.75 -3.06
C TYR A 63 10.88 0.62 -1.54
N ALA A 64 11.29 1.68 -0.86
CA ALA A 64 11.22 1.76 0.61
C ALA A 64 9.76 1.63 1.09
N CYS A 65 8.81 2.25 0.37
CA CYS A 65 7.39 2.15 0.65
C CYS A 65 6.85 0.72 0.48
N SER A 66 7.30 0.00 -0.55
CA SER A 66 6.96 -1.42 -0.74
C SER A 66 7.48 -2.29 0.40
N LEU A 67 8.73 -2.10 0.83
CA LEU A 67 9.28 -2.83 1.97
C LEU A 67 8.59 -2.46 3.29
N LEU A 68 8.29 -1.18 3.51
CA LEU A 68 7.49 -0.73 4.66
C LEU A 68 6.13 -1.45 4.70
N ASN A 69 5.44 -1.55 3.56
CA ASN A 69 4.18 -2.30 3.46
C ASN A 69 4.36 -3.79 3.75
N THR A 70 5.39 -4.42 3.21
CA THR A 70 5.72 -5.84 3.47
C THR A 70 5.93 -6.10 4.96
N ILE A 71 6.66 -5.22 5.65
CA ILE A 71 6.91 -5.30 7.10
C ILE A 71 5.64 -5.04 7.91
N LEU A 72 4.85 -4.05 7.53
CA LEU A 72 3.67 -3.62 8.28
C LEU A 72 2.54 -4.65 8.22
N GLY A 73 2.09 -5.04 7.01
CA GLY A 73 0.91 -5.89 6.85
C GLY A 73 0.84 -6.64 5.52
N GLY A 74 1.95 -6.74 4.77
CA GLY A 74 1.97 -7.30 3.42
C GLY A 74 2.06 -8.83 3.34
N ASN A 75 2.30 -9.53 4.44
CA ASN A 75 2.39 -10.99 4.47
C ASN A 75 2.10 -11.56 5.87
N MET A 76 2.13 -12.89 6.01
CA MET A 76 1.84 -13.59 7.27
C MET A 76 2.91 -13.37 8.36
N SER A 77 4.11 -12.96 8.03
CA SER A 77 5.17 -12.62 9.00
C SER A 77 5.18 -11.13 9.37
N SER A 78 4.30 -10.33 8.78
CA SER A 78 4.21 -8.90 9.02
C SER A 78 3.74 -8.57 10.43
N ARG A 79 4.07 -7.36 10.91
CA ARG A 79 3.75 -6.93 12.28
C ARG A 79 2.26 -7.01 12.60
N LEU A 80 1.41 -6.47 11.73
CA LEU A 80 -0.04 -6.47 11.95
C LEU A 80 -0.61 -7.89 11.95
N PHE A 81 -0.15 -8.75 11.04
CA PHE A 81 -0.61 -10.13 11.03
C PHE A 81 -0.23 -10.85 12.32
N GLN A 82 1.01 -10.70 12.76
CA GLN A 82 1.50 -11.33 13.99
C GLN A 82 0.83 -10.76 15.25
N GLU A 83 0.72 -9.43 15.38
CA GLU A 83 0.19 -8.82 16.60
C GLU A 83 -1.33 -8.91 16.70
N VAL A 84 -2.06 -8.64 15.59
CA VAL A 84 -3.52 -8.55 15.61
C VAL A 84 -4.18 -9.92 15.48
N ARG A 85 -3.67 -10.76 14.55
CA ARG A 85 -4.27 -12.04 14.25
C ARG A 85 -3.67 -13.19 15.08
N GLU A 86 -2.35 -13.41 15.01
CA GLU A 86 -1.74 -14.60 15.61
C GLU A 86 -1.68 -14.53 17.14
N LYS A 87 -1.22 -13.42 17.70
CA LYS A 87 -1.02 -13.29 19.14
C LYS A 87 -2.31 -12.97 19.91
N ARG A 88 -3.17 -12.15 19.35
CA ARG A 88 -4.36 -11.64 20.06
C ARG A 88 -5.69 -12.15 19.51
N GLY A 89 -5.71 -12.74 18.32
CA GLY A 89 -6.92 -13.29 17.71
C GLY A 89 -8.03 -12.25 17.51
N LEU A 90 -7.68 -10.98 17.28
CA LEU A 90 -8.64 -9.88 17.16
C LEU A 90 -9.31 -9.84 15.81
N ALA A 91 -8.58 -10.19 14.75
CA ALA A 91 -9.07 -10.15 13.38
C ALA A 91 -8.67 -11.41 12.61
N TYR A 92 -9.58 -11.93 11.78
CA TYR A 92 -9.23 -12.97 10.81
C TYR A 92 -8.52 -12.36 9.60
N SER A 93 -8.99 -11.19 9.14
CA SER A 93 -8.40 -10.45 8.04
C SER A 93 -7.76 -9.17 8.55
N VAL A 94 -6.46 -9.04 8.38
CA VAL A 94 -5.70 -7.81 8.61
C VAL A 94 -4.58 -7.73 7.61
N TYR A 95 -4.46 -6.59 6.91
CA TYR A 95 -3.40 -6.33 5.94
C TYR A 95 -3.19 -4.83 5.72
N SER A 96 -2.01 -4.47 5.27
CA SER A 96 -1.72 -3.13 4.74
C SER A 96 -1.66 -3.15 3.22
N PHE A 97 -1.98 -2.02 2.61
CA PHE A 97 -1.98 -1.87 1.16
C PHE A 97 -1.50 -0.48 0.73
N MET A 98 -1.05 -0.40 -0.51
CA MET A 98 -0.63 0.84 -1.14
C MET A 98 -1.34 0.99 -2.48
N MET A 99 -1.83 2.19 -2.74
CA MET A 99 -2.49 2.56 -3.99
C MET A 99 -1.79 3.79 -4.58
N PRO A 100 -0.67 3.60 -5.30
CA PRO A 100 0.02 4.70 -5.95
C PRO A 100 -0.73 5.12 -7.22
N HIS A 101 -0.81 6.43 -7.45
CA HIS A 101 -1.31 7.07 -8.66
C HIS A 101 -0.22 7.96 -9.27
N ALA A 102 -0.44 8.51 -10.45
CA ALA A 102 0.58 9.30 -11.15
C ALA A 102 1.07 10.53 -10.37
N ASP A 103 0.21 11.18 -9.62
CA ASP A 103 0.42 12.45 -8.92
C ASP A 103 0.22 12.36 -7.39
N THR A 104 -0.29 11.25 -6.89
CA THR A 104 -0.59 11.03 -5.47
C THR A 104 -0.53 9.55 -5.12
N GLY A 105 -0.90 9.19 -3.92
CA GLY A 105 -1.10 7.82 -3.48
C GLY A 105 -1.88 7.74 -2.18
N MET A 106 -2.18 6.52 -1.79
CA MET A 106 -2.77 6.20 -0.51
C MET A 106 -2.06 4.99 0.09
N CYS A 107 -1.74 5.07 1.38
CA CYS A 107 -1.39 3.92 2.20
C CYS A 107 -2.55 3.62 3.13
N GLY A 108 -2.91 2.35 3.27
CA GLY A 108 -4.02 1.96 4.12
C GLY A 108 -3.75 0.66 4.85
N ILE A 109 -4.48 0.48 5.95
CA ILE A 109 -4.56 -0.74 6.73
C ILE A 109 -6.03 -1.10 6.84
N TYR A 110 -6.35 -2.33 6.51
CA TYR A 110 -7.70 -2.86 6.64
C TYR A 110 -7.72 -4.00 7.64
N LEU A 111 -8.78 -4.03 8.46
CA LEU A 111 -9.08 -5.17 9.31
C LEU A 111 -10.60 -5.30 9.50
N ALA A 112 -11.04 -6.55 9.76
CA ALA A 112 -12.42 -6.88 10.09
C ALA A 112 -12.44 -7.60 11.43
N VAL A 113 -13.19 -7.04 12.40
CA VAL A 113 -13.17 -7.48 13.80
C VAL A 113 -14.57 -7.57 14.39
N ASP A 114 -14.69 -8.27 15.50
CA ASP A 114 -15.91 -8.23 16.34
C ASP A 114 -16.15 -6.79 16.82
N PRO A 115 -17.41 -6.29 16.84
CA PRO A 115 -17.74 -4.95 17.29
C PRO A 115 -17.20 -4.62 18.69
N ALA A 116 -17.20 -5.57 19.62
CA ALA A 116 -16.69 -5.37 20.98
C ALA A 116 -15.16 -5.20 21.03
N LYS A 117 -14.45 -5.62 19.98
CA LYS A 117 -12.97 -5.56 19.85
C LYS A 117 -12.49 -4.41 18.93
N ALA A 118 -13.39 -3.65 18.33
CA ALA A 118 -13.05 -2.66 17.32
C ALA A 118 -12.09 -1.57 17.86
N LEU A 119 -12.33 -1.05 19.06
CA LEU A 119 -11.48 -0.04 19.68
C LEU A 119 -10.09 -0.58 20.02
N GLU A 120 -10.02 -1.78 20.64
CA GLU A 120 -8.78 -2.46 21.00
C GLU A 120 -7.91 -2.74 19.76
N ALA A 121 -8.52 -3.27 18.70
CA ALA A 121 -7.83 -3.57 17.45
C ALA A 121 -7.32 -2.32 16.75
N THR A 122 -8.11 -1.23 16.77
CA THR A 122 -7.68 0.07 16.22
C THR A 122 -6.50 0.64 17.00
N ALA A 123 -6.56 0.63 18.33
CA ALA A 123 -5.46 1.10 19.19
C ALA A 123 -4.17 0.32 18.91
N LEU A 124 -4.26 -1.00 18.74
CA LEU A 124 -3.11 -1.84 18.42
C LEU A 124 -2.49 -1.51 17.05
N VAL A 125 -3.33 -1.26 16.04
CA VAL A 125 -2.84 -0.80 14.73
C VAL A 125 -2.06 0.50 14.86
N LEU A 126 -2.61 1.47 15.60
CA LEU A 126 -1.96 2.76 15.82
C LEU A 126 -0.65 2.63 16.60
N GLU A 127 -0.59 1.72 17.60
CA GLU A 127 0.64 1.40 18.34
C GLU A 127 1.73 0.83 17.42
N GLU A 128 1.38 -0.05 16.47
CA GLU A 128 2.35 -0.59 15.52
C GLU A 128 2.87 0.49 14.54
N LEU A 129 2.03 1.44 14.15
CA LEU A 129 2.48 2.61 13.36
C LEU A 129 3.47 3.47 14.15
N ASP A 130 3.18 3.74 15.44
CA ASP A 130 4.08 4.50 16.31
C ASP A 130 5.44 3.79 16.50
N LYS A 131 5.43 2.46 16.66
CA LYS A 131 6.68 1.68 16.75
C LYS A 131 7.52 1.80 15.50
N LEU A 132 6.90 1.82 14.31
CA LEU A 132 7.60 2.04 13.03
C LEU A 132 8.18 3.46 12.92
N CYS A 133 7.53 4.44 13.52
CA CYS A 133 8.02 5.83 13.55
C CYS A 133 9.07 6.09 14.63
N ALA A 134 9.11 5.26 15.68
CA ALA A 134 9.99 5.49 16.84
C ALA A 134 11.43 5.03 16.63
N LYS A 135 11.64 3.92 15.92
CA LYS A 135 12.97 3.29 15.75
C LYS A 135 13.09 2.58 14.41
N PRO A 136 14.32 2.48 13.87
CA PRO A 136 14.57 1.68 12.66
C PRO A 136 14.12 0.23 12.84
N VAL A 137 13.67 -0.38 11.75
CA VAL A 137 13.44 -1.82 11.68
C VAL A 137 14.73 -2.58 11.91
N SER A 138 14.68 -3.77 12.50
CA SER A 138 15.87 -4.58 12.73
C SER A 138 16.49 -5.05 11.41
N ALA A 139 17.79 -5.34 11.42
CA ALA A 139 18.49 -5.85 10.23
C ALA A 139 17.89 -7.19 9.75
N ALA A 140 17.43 -8.03 10.68
CA ALA A 140 16.77 -9.29 10.34
C ALA A 140 15.42 -9.04 9.66
N GLU A 141 14.57 -8.17 10.21
CA GLU A 141 13.26 -7.83 9.67
C GLU A 141 13.37 -7.19 8.27
N LEU A 142 14.36 -6.29 8.06
CA LEU A 142 14.62 -5.71 6.75
C LEU A 142 15.07 -6.77 5.75
N LYS A 143 15.99 -7.64 6.13
CA LYS A 143 16.48 -8.73 5.28
C LYS A 143 15.33 -9.65 4.84
N ASP A 144 14.50 -10.06 5.79
CA ASP A 144 13.36 -10.95 5.51
C ASP A 144 12.35 -10.28 4.55
N ALA A 145 12.07 -8.99 4.73
CA ALA A 145 11.22 -8.22 3.82
C ALA A 145 11.81 -8.09 2.41
N VAL A 146 13.12 -7.85 2.30
CA VAL A 146 13.84 -7.81 1.01
C VAL A 146 13.76 -9.16 0.31
N GLU A 147 14.09 -10.25 0.99
CA GLU A 147 14.08 -11.60 0.39
C GLU A 147 12.65 -12.03 -0.01
N TYR A 148 11.65 -11.73 0.81
CA TYR A 148 10.25 -11.97 0.46
C TYR A 148 9.83 -11.18 -0.81
N THR A 149 10.18 -9.90 -0.87
CA THR A 149 9.84 -9.04 -2.02
C THR A 149 10.54 -9.51 -3.29
N LYS A 150 11.82 -9.87 -3.22
CA LYS A 150 12.57 -10.45 -4.34
C LYS A 150 11.95 -11.75 -4.82
N GLY A 151 11.67 -12.67 -3.92
CA GLY A 151 11.03 -13.94 -4.25
C GLY A 151 9.68 -13.74 -4.95
N SER A 152 8.86 -12.83 -4.46
CA SER A 152 7.56 -12.48 -5.06
C SER A 152 7.73 -11.88 -6.46
N LEU A 153 8.70 -10.99 -6.67
CA LEU A 153 9.00 -10.39 -7.97
C LEU A 153 9.49 -11.44 -8.99
N LEU A 154 10.36 -12.36 -8.56
CA LEU A 154 10.85 -13.43 -9.41
C LEU A 154 9.74 -14.38 -9.83
N LEU A 155 8.91 -14.85 -8.88
CA LEU A 155 7.76 -15.71 -9.17
C LEU A 155 6.74 -15.01 -10.10
N ALA A 156 6.44 -13.74 -9.84
CA ALA A 156 5.54 -12.97 -10.70
C ALA A 156 6.09 -12.82 -12.14
N SER A 157 7.41 -12.80 -12.30
CA SER A 157 8.06 -12.68 -13.61
C SER A 157 7.97 -13.91 -14.48
N GLU A 158 7.61 -15.07 -13.94
CA GLU A 158 7.39 -16.29 -14.70
C GLU A 158 6.09 -16.27 -15.50
N SER A 159 5.12 -15.44 -15.07
CA SER A 159 3.85 -15.26 -15.77
C SER A 159 3.99 -14.33 -16.97
N ASN A 160 3.64 -14.82 -18.16
CA ASN A 160 3.61 -14.02 -19.39
C ASN A 160 2.61 -12.85 -19.28
N GLU A 161 1.48 -13.05 -18.59
CA GLU A 161 0.50 -11.99 -18.34
C GLU A 161 1.10 -10.87 -17.49
N ASN A 162 1.74 -11.22 -16.37
CA ASN A 162 2.40 -10.24 -15.52
C ASN A 162 3.52 -9.49 -16.24
N GLN A 163 4.29 -10.16 -17.09
CA GLN A 163 5.30 -9.51 -17.92
C GLN A 163 4.69 -8.52 -18.90
N MET A 164 3.62 -8.93 -19.61
CA MET A 164 2.90 -8.06 -20.55
C MET A 164 2.35 -6.80 -19.83
N VAL A 165 1.65 -6.99 -18.70
CA VAL A 165 1.09 -5.88 -17.92
C VAL A 165 2.21 -4.97 -17.41
N ARG A 166 3.32 -5.52 -16.93
CA ARG A 166 4.48 -4.74 -16.47
C ARG A 166 5.10 -3.91 -17.60
N CYS A 167 5.28 -4.48 -18.79
CA CYS A 167 5.79 -3.75 -19.96
C CYS A 167 4.87 -2.58 -20.31
N ALA A 168 3.56 -2.81 -20.38
CA ALA A 168 2.59 -1.77 -20.65
C ALA A 168 2.59 -0.66 -19.57
N GLN A 169 2.59 -1.03 -18.29
CA GLN A 169 2.65 -0.07 -17.19
C GLN A 169 3.96 0.71 -17.17
N ASN A 170 5.09 0.09 -17.47
CA ASN A 170 6.38 0.76 -17.58
C ASN A 170 6.37 1.82 -18.69
N GLU A 171 5.83 1.48 -19.86
CA GLU A 171 5.72 2.43 -20.96
C GLU A 171 4.78 3.59 -20.64
N ILE A 172 3.58 3.28 -20.10
CA ILE A 172 2.58 4.31 -19.78
C ILE A 172 3.10 5.27 -18.69
N ASN A 173 3.72 4.75 -17.64
CA ASN A 173 4.04 5.54 -16.45
C ASN A 173 5.46 6.13 -16.48
N PHE A 174 6.43 5.42 -17.08
CA PHE A 174 7.85 5.78 -17.02
C PHE A 174 8.47 6.07 -18.39
N LYS A 175 7.76 5.79 -19.49
CA LYS A 175 8.27 5.92 -20.88
C LYS A 175 9.56 5.16 -21.14
N ARG A 176 9.78 4.08 -20.38
CA ARG A 176 10.93 3.18 -20.54
C ARG A 176 10.63 1.79 -19.98
N ASP A 177 11.33 0.80 -20.48
CA ASP A 177 11.32 -0.55 -19.89
C ASP A 177 12.24 -0.60 -18.66
N ILE A 178 11.67 -0.88 -17.49
CA ILE A 178 12.40 -1.07 -16.24
C ILE A 178 12.66 -2.58 -16.08
N LYS A 179 13.94 -2.97 -16.16
CA LYS A 179 14.32 -4.37 -16.04
C LYS A 179 14.10 -4.89 -14.62
N LEU A 180 13.75 -6.17 -14.50
CA LEU A 180 13.54 -6.80 -13.19
C LEU A 180 14.77 -6.70 -12.28
N GLN A 181 15.96 -6.87 -12.86
CA GLN A 181 17.24 -6.76 -12.13
C GLN A 181 17.47 -5.35 -11.56
N GLU A 182 17.05 -4.31 -12.29
CA GLU A 182 17.08 -2.92 -11.80
C GLU A 182 16.16 -2.76 -10.58
N VAL A 183 14.95 -3.31 -10.64
CA VAL A 183 14.00 -3.27 -9.52
C VAL A 183 14.57 -4.01 -8.31
N ILE A 184 15.13 -5.20 -8.50
CA ILE A 184 15.74 -5.99 -7.42
C ILE A 184 16.89 -5.21 -6.77
N ALA A 185 17.78 -4.63 -7.55
CA ALA A 185 18.91 -3.84 -7.02
C ALA A 185 18.43 -2.62 -6.20
N LEU A 186 17.35 -1.96 -6.64
CA LEU A 186 16.76 -0.83 -5.92
C LEU A 186 16.08 -1.28 -4.62
N VAL A 187 15.42 -2.44 -4.60
CA VAL A 187 14.87 -3.02 -3.37
C VAL A 187 15.98 -3.39 -2.40
N GLU A 188 17.08 -4.00 -2.86
CA GLU A 188 18.24 -4.38 -2.04
C GLU A 188 19.00 -3.18 -1.48
N SER A 189 18.94 -2.04 -2.15
CA SER A 189 19.64 -0.81 -1.71
C SER A 189 18.93 -0.07 -0.58
N VAL A 190 17.68 -0.40 -0.26
CA VAL A 190 16.90 0.29 0.77
C VAL A 190 17.47 0.03 2.16
N SER A 191 17.69 1.08 2.91
CA SER A 191 18.17 1.04 4.30
C SER A 191 17.03 1.11 5.32
N ALA A 192 17.29 0.63 6.54
CA ALA A 192 16.36 0.77 7.66
C ALA A 192 16.11 2.25 8.05
N ALA A 193 17.08 3.13 7.80
CA ALA A 193 16.92 4.56 8.02
C ALA A 193 15.93 5.20 7.04
N GLU A 194 15.98 4.83 5.76
CA GLU A 194 15.01 5.30 4.76
C GLU A 194 13.58 4.83 5.09
N ILE A 195 13.41 3.59 5.55
CA ILE A 195 12.11 3.09 6.00
C ILE A 195 11.60 3.90 7.20
N LEU A 196 12.45 4.19 8.18
CA LEU A 196 12.08 5.00 9.35
C LEU A 196 11.64 6.42 8.96
N GLU A 197 12.44 7.11 8.14
CA GLU A 197 12.10 8.46 7.69
C GLU A 197 10.82 8.49 6.84
N LEU A 198 10.61 7.46 6.03
CA LEU A 198 9.38 7.31 5.28
C LEU A 198 8.19 7.08 6.20
N ALA A 199 8.29 6.18 7.18
CA ALA A 199 7.24 5.91 8.17
C ALA A 199 6.84 7.20 8.91
N LYS A 200 7.82 7.98 9.39
CA LYS A 200 7.58 9.29 10.04
C LYS A 200 6.85 10.27 9.12
N SER A 201 7.14 10.25 7.82
CA SER A 201 6.52 11.15 6.86
C SER A 201 5.09 10.76 6.49
N LEU A 202 4.77 9.45 6.50
CA LEU A 202 3.46 8.92 6.15
C LEU A 202 2.51 8.87 7.33
N PHE A 203 2.95 8.35 8.49
CA PHE A 203 2.09 8.04 9.63
C PHE A 203 1.99 9.19 10.63
N VAL A 204 1.78 10.41 10.12
CA VAL A 204 1.55 11.60 10.95
C VAL A 204 0.11 11.57 11.47
N ARG A 205 -0.07 11.51 12.80
CA ARG A 205 -1.36 11.31 13.47
C ARG A 205 -2.50 12.20 12.94
N ASN A 206 -2.27 13.49 12.81
CA ASN A 206 -3.28 14.44 12.32
C ASN A 206 -3.62 14.31 10.82
N ARG A 207 -2.92 13.45 10.08
CA ARG A 207 -3.19 13.11 8.67
C ARG A 207 -3.80 11.73 8.50
N LEU A 208 -3.87 10.92 9.56
CA LEU A 208 -4.50 9.61 9.51
C LEU A 208 -6.01 9.76 9.44
N GLY A 209 -6.62 9.15 8.45
CA GLY A 209 -8.06 8.94 8.36
C GLY A 209 -8.44 7.59 8.93
N LEU A 210 -9.53 7.52 9.66
CA LEU A 210 -10.11 6.29 10.18
C LEU A 210 -11.55 6.15 9.69
N THR A 211 -11.83 5.10 8.95
CA THR A 211 -13.18 4.77 8.50
C THR A 211 -13.65 3.49 9.17
N LEU A 212 -14.84 3.55 9.77
CA LEU A 212 -15.51 2.45 10.44
C LEU A 212 -16.83 2.15 9.74
N LEU A 213 -17.07 0.90 9.38
CA LEU A 213 -18.32 0.43 8.82
C LEU A 213 -18.78 -0.80 9.61
N GLY A 214 -19.93 -0.70 10.29
CA GLY A 214 -20.48 -1.81 11.07
C GLY A 214 -21.25 -1.35 12.31
N SER A 215 -21.44 -2.27 13.26
CA SER A 215 -22.25 -2.06 14.47
C SER A 215 -21.53 -1.26 15.57
N VAL A 216 -20.97 -0.08 15.21
CA VAL A 216 -20.40 0.91 16.13
C VAL A 216 -21.29 2.15 16.10
N LYS A 217 -21.69 2.68 17.24
CA LYS A 217 -22.62 3.82 17.34
C LYS A 217 -21.94 5.14 17.71
N ASP A 218 -20.77 5.07 18.35
CA ASP A 218 -20.05 6.23 18.84
C ASP A 218 -18.62 6.25 18.29
N LYS A 219 -18.24 7.37 17.69
CA LYS A 219 -16.90 7.58 17.15
C LYS A 219 -15.95 8.24 18.15
N GLY A 220 -16.46 8.81 19.24
CA GLY A 220 -15.68 9.56 20.22
C GLY A 220 -14.45 8.80 20.73
N PRO A 221 -14.58 7.56 21.22
CA PRO A 221 -13.43 6.78 21.67
C PRO A 221 -12.35 6.54 20.59
N PHE A 222 -12.76 6.48 19.32
CA PHE A 222 -11.82 6.34 18.19
C PHE A 222 -11.13 7.65 17.84
N GLU A 223 -11.82 8.79 18.00
CA GLU A 223 -11.23 10.12 17.88
C GLU A 223 -10.18 10.33 18.98
N ASP A 224 -10.49 9.95 20.21
CA ASP A 224 -9.58 10.04 21.34
C ASP A 224 -8.26 9.28 21.09
N ILE A 225 -8.30 8.01 20.66
CA ILE A 225 -7.09 7.23 20.40
C ILE A 225 -6.34 7.65 19.13
N LEU A 226 -7.02 8.29 18.17
CA LEU A 226 -6.38 8.74 16.93
C LEU A 226 -5.57 10.02 17.14
N TYR A 227 -6.06 10.95 17.98
CA TYR A 227 -5.48 12.27 18.12
C TYR A 227 -4.66 12.46 19.42
N THR A 228 -4.57 11.42 20.26
CA THR A 228 -3.64 11.37 21.39
C THR A 228 -2.27 10.88 20.93
#